data_9836855ca7f717c0249cd5469b1a03cc
#
_entry.id   9836855ca7f717c0249cd5469b1a03cc
#
_cell.length_a   1.000
_cell.length_b   1.000
_cell.length_c   1.000
_cell.angle_alpha   90.00
_cell.angle_beta   90.00
_cell.angle_gamma   90.00
#
_symmetry.space_group_name_H-M   'P 1'
#
loop_
_entity.id
_entity.type
_entity.pdbx_description
1 polymer ?
#
loop_
_entity_poly.entity_id
_entity_poly.type
_entity_poly.pdbx_seq_one_letter_code
_entity_poly.pdbx_strand_id
1 'polypeptide(L)' 'MNDELKRLLGCVGKLEPERQRLVLLAYYNGWSREQLAEKFDTPVNTVKTWLRRSMLEIRECLGLA' A
#
# COMPACT_ATOMS: atom_id res chain seq x y z
N MET A 1 -14.55 -13.45 -9.19
CA MET A 1 -13.30 -12.66 -9.07
C MET A 1 -12.24 -13.32 -9.95
N ASN A 2 -11.55 -12.53 -10.76
CA ASN A 2 -10.54 -13.13 -11.65
C ASN A 2 -9.24 -13.44 -10.89
N ASP A 3 -8.39 -14.27 -11.49
CA ASP A 3 -7.17 -14.74 -10.84
C ASP A 3 -6.16 -13.62 -10.61
N GLU A 4 -6.12 -12.63 -11.49
CA GLU A 4 -5.20 -11.50 -11.34
C GLU A 4 -5.57 -10.65 -10.12
N LEU A 5 -6.85 -10.40 -9.92
CA LEU A 5 -7.33 -9.66 -8.77
C LEU A 5 -7.07 -10.43 -7.47
N LYS A 6 -7.30 -11.75 -7.48
CA LYS A 6 -7.00 -12.60 -6.32
C LYS A 6 -5.53 -12.54 -5.96
N ARG A 7 -4.65 -12.59 -6.95
CA ARG A 7 -3.20 -12.51 -6.70
C ARG A 7 -2.81 -11.17 -6.11
N LEU A 8 -3.37 -10.09 -6.65
CA LEU A 8 -3.10 -8.75 -6.13
C LEU A 8 -3.54 -8.63 -4.67
N LEU A 9 -4.76 -9.06 -4.37
CA LEU A 9 -5.28 -9.02 -3.00
C LEU A 9 -4.45 -9.88 -2.05
N GLY A 10 -3.99 -11.04 -2.54
CA GLY A 10 -3.12 -11.91 -1.76
C GLY A 10 -1.80 -11.25 -1.44
N CYS A 11 -1.23 -10.52 -2.39
CA CYS A 11 0.03 -9.82 -2.16
C CYS A 11 -0.15 -8.63 -1.21
N VAL A 12 -1.24 -7.89 -1.35
CA VAL A 12 -1.55 -6.83 -0.39
C VAL A 12 -1.72 -7.40 1.01
N GLY A 13 -2.34 -8.57 1.11
CA GLY A 13 -2.56 -9.24 2.39
C GLY A 13 -1.29 -9.67 3.10
N LYS A 14 -0.16 -9.74 2.40
CA LYS A 14 1.13 -10.07 3.01
C LYS A 14 1.82 -8.89 3.66
N LEU A 15 1.35 -7.68 3.40
CA LEU A 15 1.89 -6.50 4.05
C LEU A 15 1.45 -6.47 5.51
N GLU A 16 2.21 -5.75 6.35
CA GLU A 16 1.78 -5.49 7.72
C GLU A 16 0.41 -4.81 7.70
N PRO A 17 -0.45 -5.10 8.70
CA PRO A 17 -1.81 -4.53 8.72
C PRO A 17 -1.87 -3.02 8.56
N GLU A 18 -0.95 -2.29 9.18
CA GLU A 18 -0.91 -0.83 9.07
C GLU A 18 -0.60 -0.38 7.65
N ARG A 19 0.34 -1.07 7.00
CA ARG A 19 0.68 -0.76 5.60
C ARG A 19 -0.44 -1.14 4.65
N GLN A 20 -1.16 -2.22 4.93
CA GLN A 20 -2.34 -2.58 4.13
C GLN A 20 -3.33 -1.43 4.12
N ARG A 21 -3.62 -0.88 5.31
CA ARG A 21 -4.54 0.25 5.41
C ARG A 21 -4.03 1.47 4.68
N LEU A 22 -2.73 1.75 4.82
CA LEU A 22 -2.10 2.88 4.14
C LEU A 22 -2.26 2.77 2.63
N VAL A 23 -1.94 1.60 2.07
CA VAL A 23 -2.02 1.36 0.63
C VAL A 23 -3.46 1.46 0.14
N LEU A 24 -4.40 0.87 0.86
CA LEU A 24 -5.80 0.91 0.48
C LEU A 24 -6.37 2.33 0.52
N LEU A 25 -6.04 3.09 1.54
CA LEU A 25 -6.48 4.47 1.62
C LEU A 25 -5.90 5.31 0.49
N ALA A 26 -4.61 5.10 0.18
CA ALA A 26 -3.95 5.87 -0.86
C ALA A 26 -4.46 5.55 -2.25
N TYR A 27 -4.54 4.26 -2.60
CA TYR A 27 -4.78 3.85 -3.98
C TYR A 27 -6.23 3.49 -4.28
N TYR A 28 -6.96 2.98 -3.31
CA TYR A 28 -8.36 2.66 -3.50
C TYR A 28 -9.27 3.82 -3.14
N ASN A 29 -9.00 4.50 -2.02
CA ASN A 29 -9.82 5.59 -1.54
C ASN A 29 -9.35 6.98 -1.97
N GLY A 30 -8.17 7.07 -2.58
CA GLY A 30 -7.68 8.34 -3.13
C GLY A 30 -7.21 9.37 -2.11
N TRP A 31 -6.77 8.94 -0.93
CA TRP A 31 -6.26 9.85 0.08
C TRP A 31 -4.93 10.45 -0.34
N SER A 32 -4.74 11.73 -0.03
CA SER A 32 -3.46 12.41 -0.27
C SER A 32 -2.43 11.97 0.76
N ARG A 33 -1.15 12.22 0.46
CA ARG A 33 -0.07 11.93 1.39
C ARG A 33 -0.23 12.73 2.68
N GLU A 34 -0.70 13.97 2.57
CA GLU A 34 -0.94 14.83 3.72
C GLU A 34 -2.04 14.26 4.62
N GLN A 35 -3.11 13.77 4.02
CA GLN A 35 -4.18 13.13 4.76
C GLN A 35 -3.70 11.87 5.47
N LEU A 36 -2.88 11.08 4.79
CA LEU A 36 -2.31 9.86 5.36
C LEU A 36 -1.34 10.19 6.50
N ALA A 37 -0.52 11.22 6.31
CA ALA A 37 0.42 11.66 7.34
C ALA A 37 -0.31 12.03 8.62
N GLU A 38 -1.42 12.73 8.49
CA GLU A 38 -2.23 13.13 9.64
C GLU A 38 -2.87 11.92 10.32
N LYS A 39 -3.47 11.03 9.51
CA LYS A 39 -4.16 9.86 10.07
C LYS A 39 -3.20 8.92 10.80
N PHE A 40 -2.02 8.72 10.26
CA PHE A 40 -1.03 7.80 10.84
C PHE A 40 -0.03 8.49 11.76
N ASP A 41 -0.24 9.78 12.02
CA ASP A 41 0.63 10.58 12.90
C ASP A 41 2.10 10.42 12.52
N THR A 42 2.42 10.70 11.26
CA THR A 42 3.69 10.38 10.65
C THR A 42 4.05 11.47 9.64
N PRO A 43 5.34 11.83 9.49
CA PRO A 43 5.74 12.82 8.49
C PRO A 43 5.38 12.39 7.07
N VAL A 44 5.06 13.37 6.22
CA VAL A 44 4.72 13.11 4.82
C VAL A 44 5.82 12.33 4.11
N ASN A 45 7.08 12.66 4.36
CA ASN A 45 8.20 11.95 3.72
C ASN A 45 8.24 10.48 4.10
N THR A 46 7.87 10.15 5.32
CA THR A 46 7.79 8.76 5.78
C THR A 46 6.65 8.04 5.07
N VAL A 47 5.51 8.70 4.90
CA VAL A 47 4.39 8.14 4.14
C VAL A 47 4.84 7.81 2.71
N LYS A 48 5.54 8.73 2.06
CA LYS A 48 6.06 8.50 0.70
C LYS A 48 6.96 7.27 0.64
N THR A 49 7.85 7.13 1.61
CA THR A 49 8.75 5.98 1.69
C THR A 49 7.96 4.68 1.91
N TRP A 50 7.00 4.70 2.82
CA TRP A 50 6.18 3.52 3.10
C TRP A 50 5.36 3.09 1.89
N LEU A 51 4.79 4.04 1.17
CA LEU A 51 4.02 3.74 -0.04
C LEU A 51 4.92 3.12 -1.10
N ARG A 52 6.10 3.70 -1.31
CA ARG A 52 7.04 3.18 -2.30
C ARG A 52 7.51 1.77 -1.95
N ARG A 53 7.88 1.55 -0.70
CA ARG A 53 8.33 0.21 -0.26
C ARG A 53 7.20 -0.81 -0.36
N SER A 54 6.00 -0.42 0.03
CA SER A 54 4.85 -1.33 -0.05
C SER A 54 4.55 -1.72 -1.50
N MET A 55 4.62 -0.76 -2.42
CA MET A 55 4.43 -1.06 -3.84
C MET A 55 5.51 -1.98 -4.39
N LEU A 56 6.75 -1.79 -3.95
CA LEU A 56 7.85 -2.68 -4.34
C LEU A 56 7.58 -4.10 -3.86
N GLU A 57 7.18 -4.26 -2.61
CA GLU A 57 6.87 -5.58 -2.05
C GLU A 57 5.72 -6.25 -2.80
N ILE A 58 4.70 -5.48 -3.15
CA ILE A 58 3.58 -6.01 -3.93
C ILE A 58 4.06 -6.45 -5.31
N ARG A 59 4.88 -5.64 -5.97
CA ARG A 59 5.39 -5.97 -7.30
C ARG A 59 6.27 -7.22 -7.27
N GLU A 60 7.12 -7.34 -6.26
CA GLU A 60 7.94 -8.53 -6.08
C GLU A 60 7.07 -9.77 -5.84
N CYS A 61 6.05 -9.62 -5.02
CA CYS A 61 5.09 -10.69 -4.74
C CYS A 61 4.40 -11.15 -6.01
N LEU A 62 4.07 -10.22 -6.90
CA LEU A 62 3.43 -10.51 -8.19
C LEU A 62 4.41 -11.01 -9.25
N GLY A 63 5.70 -10.97 -8.96
CA GLY A 63 6.72 -11.38 -9.93
C GLY A 63 7.02 -10.33 -10.98
N LEU A 64 6.72 -9.07 -10.73
CA LEU A 64 6.92 -7.98 -11.69
C LEU A 64 8.21 -7.18 -11.46
N ALA A 65 8.86 -7.40 -10.35
CA ALA A 65 10.09 -6.66 -10.01
C ALA A 65 11.31 -7.54 -10.18
#